data_43b7c52f125c3c70e7b6ae246e8b8365
#
_entry.id   43b7c52f125c3c70e7b6ae246e8b8365
#
_cell.length_a   1.000
_cell.length_b   1.000
_cell.length_c   1.000
_cell.angle_alpha   90.00
_cell.angle_beta   90.00
_cell.angle_gamma   90.00
#
_symmetry.space_group_name_H-M   'P 1'
#
loop_
_entity.id
_entity.type
_entity.pdbx_description
1 polymer ?
#
loop_
_entity_poly.entity_id
_entity_poly.type
_entity_poly.pdbx_seq_one_letter_code
_entity_poly.pdbx_strand_id
1 'polypeptide(L)'
;GMGCDYFTPEYASKVKISVKSYNTKVVTVKGYTFERNGKYSAGYETTPIAPGNTKIKVKVTVGSKSYTRTCSYKVYKWENPLKTFKIGSKNCCSKLNKSGTVTVSEDSLNGKLVYKLKPDYTLVSMLCYTKTGDKYSTVKNIKSGKKLPQGTYGIFMQIKSRKNNKFYNVRLYTE
;
A
#
# COMPACT_ATOMS: atom_id res chain seq x y z
N GLY A 1 -0.19 5.76 0.01
CA GLY A 1 0.53 5.65 1.27
C GLY A 1 0.36 4.24 1.82
N MET A 2 1.44 3.53 2.09
CA MET A 2 1.34 2.33 2.90
C MET A 2 1.43 2.77 4.35
N GLY A 3 0.30 2.81 5.07
CA GLY A 3 0.30 2.84 6.51
C GLY A 3 0.83 1.50 7.00
N CYS A 4 1.87 1.50 7.80
CA CYS A 4 2.23 0.33 8.59
C CYS A 4 1.46 0.46 9.91
N ASP A 5 0.33 -0.23 9.98
CA ASP A 5 -0.39 -0.39 11.24
C ASP A 5 0.39 -1.38 12.10
N TYR A 6 1.16 -0.87 13.04
CA TYR A 6 1.70 -1.68 14.10
C TYR A 6 0.65 -1.79 15.19
N PHE A 7 0.00 -2.93 15.28
CA PHE A 7 -0.86 -3.24 16.41
C PHE A 7 0.00 -3.34 17.67
N THR A 8 -0.18 -2.37 18.54
CA THR A 8 0.33 -2.48 19.91
C THR A 8 -0.57 -3.44 20.68
N PRO A 9 -0.01 -4.18 21.66
CA PRO A 9 -0.85 -5.00 22.53
C PRO A 9 -1.96 -4.18 23.17
N GLU A 10 -3.09 -4.83 23.43
CA GLU A 10 -4.20 -4.22 24.13
C GLU A 10 -3.84 -4.01 25.60
N TYR A 11 -4.16 -2.82 26.11
CA TYR A 11 -3.89 -2.44 27.50
C TYR A 11 -5.19 -2.27 28.24
N ALA A 12 -5.23 -2.70 29.52
CA ALA A 12 -6.35 -2.47 30.42
C ALA A 12 -6.44 -1.00 30.86
N SER A 13 -5.35 -0.23 30.75
CA SER A 13 -5.25 1.16 31.14
C SER A 13 -5.18 2.07 29.92
N LYS A 14 -5.73 3.29 30.05
CA LYS A 14 -5.69 4.33 29.01
C LYS A 14 -4.26 4.54 28.49
N VAL A 15 -4.12 4.52 27.17
CA VAL A 15 -2.84 4.67 26.48
C VAL A 15 -2.74 6.04 25.81
N LYS A 16 -1.54 6.63 25.82
CA LYS A 16 -1.19 7.82 25.05
C LYS A 16 -0.03 7.49 24.11
N ILE A 17 -0.04 8.08 22.92
CA ILE A 17 1.05 7.94 21.96
C ILE A 17 1.53 9.32 21.49
N SER A 18 2.85 9.46 21.37
CA SER A 18 3.50 10.59 20.71
C SER A 18 4.47 10.06 19.67
N VAL A 19 4.40 10.57 18.46
CA VAL A 19 5.25 10.17 17.35
C VAL A 19 5.90 11.39 16.70
N LYS A 20 7.17 11.25 16.31
CA LYS A 20 7.93 12.32 15.66
C LYS A 20 8.79 11.75 14.54
N SER A 21 8.66 12.34 13.35
CA SER A 21 9.63 12.16 12.28
C SER A 21 10.80 13.14 12.48
N TYR A 22 12.04 12.66 12.31
CA TYR A 22 13.22 13.53 12.34
C TYR A 22 13.42 14.29 11.01
N ASN A 23 12.73 13.87 9.93
CA ASN A 23 12.71 14.60 8.67
C ASN A 23 11.33 14.49 8.01
N THR A 24 10.53 15.51 8.21
CA THR A 24 9.16 15.59 7.65
C THR A 24 9.13 15.79 6.14
N LYS A 25 10.24 16.18 5.51
CA LYS A 25 10.37 16.23 4.04
C LYS A 25 10.49 14.82 3.43
N VAL A 26 10.84 13.81 4.23
CA VAL A 26 10.92 12.40 3.80
C VAL A 26 9.66 11.64 4.18
N VAL A 27 9.18 11.79 5.41
CA VAL A 27 7.98 11.13 5.91
C VAL A 27 7.30 11.98 6.99
N THR A 28 5.98 12.09 6.92
CA THR A 28 5.18 12.57 8.06
C THR A 28 4.61 11.39 8.82
N VAL A 29 4.34 11.61 10.11
CA VAL A 29 3.81 10.57 11.02
C VAL A 29 2.66 11.15 11.84
N LYS A 30 1.65 10.33 12.08
CA LYS A 30 0.50 10.68 12.93
C LYS A 30 0.20 9.51 13.86
N GLY A 31 0.16 9.79 15.16
CA GLY A 31 -0.25 8.82 16.17
C GLY A 31 -1.77 8.84 16.36
N TYR A 32 -2.33 7.71 16.73
CA TYR A 32 -3.73 7.55 17.09
C TYR A 32 -3.89 6.57 18.25
N THR A 33 -4.96 6.71 19.00
CA THR A 33 -5.37 5.78 20.04
C THR A 33 -6.82 5.38 19.79
N PHE A 34 -7.18 4.16 20.14
CA PHE A 34 -8.56 3.69 20.08
C PHE A 34 -8.87 2.80 21.27
N GLU A 35 -10.14 2.74 21.61
CA GLU A 35 -10.69 1.89 22.64
C GLU A 35 -11.67 0.90 22.01
N ARG A 36 -11.61 -0.33 22.44
CA ARG A 36 -12.56 -1.37 22.06
C ARG A 36 -12.79 -2.30 23.26
N ASN A 37 -14.05 -2.43 23.68
CA ASN A 37 -14.45 -3.31 24.78
C ASN A 37 -13.63 -3.10 26.07
N GLY A 38 -13.41 -1.83 26.47
CA GLY A 38 -12.63 -1.48 27.65
C GLY A 38 -11.12 -1.70 27.55
N LYS A 39 -10.62 -2.08 26.36
CA LYS A 39 -9.19 -2.22 26.09
C LYS A 39 -8.70 -1.08 25.21
N TYR A 40 -7.53 -0.55 25.52
CA TYR A 40 -6.92 0.58 24.85
C TYR A 40 -5.77 0.14 23.98
N SER A 41 -5.68 0.69 22.79
CA SER A 41 -4.59 0.45 21.84
C SER A 41 -4.08 1.77 21.29
N ALA A 42 -2.81 1.78 20.88
CA ALA A 42 -2.19 2.90 20.22
C ALA A 42 -1.48 2.43 18.94
N GLY A 43 -1.52 3.25 17.91
CA GLY A 43 -0.84 3.00 16.66
C GLY A 43 -0.36 4.29 16.03
N TYR A 44 0.37 4.18 14.93
CA TYR A 44 0.74 5.33 14.13
C TYR A 44 0.74 4.98 12.65
N GLU A 45 0.45 5.97 11.84
CA GLU A 45 0.54 5.89 10.40
C GLU A 45 1.71 6.72 9.88
N THR A 46 2.27 6.31 8.76
CA THR A 46 3.34 7.02 8.07
C THR A 46 2.88 7.43 6.68
N THR A 47 3.13 8.69 6.30
CA THR A 47 2.89 9.18 4.95
C THR A 47 4.23 9.54 4.30
N PRO A 48 4.73 8.73 3.36
CA PRO A 48 5.92 9.05 2.58
C PRO A 48 5.71 10.32 1.75
N ILE A 49 6.68 11.25 1.80
CA ILE A 49 6.66 12.52 1.06
C ILE A 49 7.66 12.49 -0.08
N ALA A 50 8.93 12.15 0.20
CA ALA A 50 9.98 12.09 -0.81
C ALA A 50 10.99 10.97 -0.50
N PRO A 51 11.71 10.47 -1.49
CA PRO A 51 12.77 9.49 -1.28
C PRO A 51 13.84 10.04 -0.32
N GLY A 52 14.30 9.19 0.59
CA GLY A 52 15.30 9.58 1.58
C GLY A 52 15.30 8.66 2.80
N ASN A 53 16.18 8.98 3.74
CA ASN A 53 16.29 8.29 5.02
C ASN A 53 15.87 9.23 6.15
N THR A 54 15.23 8.68 7.16
CA THR A 54 14.90 9.38 8.40
C THR A 54 14.81 8.41 9.57
N LYS A 55 14.58 8.93 10.75
CA LYS A 55 14.22 8.16 11.94
C LYS A 55 12.82 8.59 12.41
N ILE A 56 12.10 7.66 12.99
CA ILE A 56 10.80 7.90 13.62
C ILE A 56 10.94 7.55 15.09
N LYS A 57 10.68 8.51 15.97
CA LYS A 57 10.61 8.30 17.43
C LYS A 57 9.16 8.07 17.82
N VAL A 58 8.91 6.96 18.51
CA VAL A 58 7.59 6.61 19.05
C VAL A 58 7.71 6.53 20.56
N LYS A 59 6.84 7.24 21.28
CA LYS A 59 6.69 7.15 22.74
C LYS A 59 5.26 6.73 23.06
N VAL A 60 5.11 5.62 23.76
CA VAL A 60 3.82 5.12 24.25
C VAL A 60 3.83 5.21 25.76
N THR A 61 2.76 5.75 26.35
CA THR A 61 2.57 5.86 27.79
C THR A 61 1.32 5.08 28.20
N VAL A 62 1.47 4.17 29.15
CA VAL A 62 0.40 3.33 29.71
C VAL A 62 0.38 3.57 31.22
N GLY A 63 -0.65 4.20 31.73
CA GLY A 63 -0.67 4.65 33.12
C GLY A 63 0.50 5.59 33.42
N SER A 64 1.33 5.25 34.41
CA SER A 64 2.56 6.00 34.79
C SER A 64 3.81 5.59 34.00
N LYS A 65 3.77 4.49 33.25
CA LYS A 65 4.94 3.95 32.53
C LYS A 65 5.03 4.48 31.10
N SER A 66 6.22 4.85 30.66
CA SER A 66 6.50 5.32 29.30
C SER A 66 7.56 4.45 28.63
N TYR A 67 7.32 4.12 27.36
CA TYR A 67 8.22 3.35 26.51
C TYR A 67 8.56 4.18 25.28
N THR A 68 9.85 4.26 24.95
CA THR A 68 10.31 5.03 23.79
C THR A 68 11.14 4.14 22.88
N ARG A 69 10.87 4.20 21.57
CA ARG A 69 11.65 3.52 20.54
C ARG A 69 11.92 4.47 19.37
N THR A 70 13.11 4.37 18.79
CA THR A 70 13.46 5.06 17.56
C THR A 70 13.77 4.03 16.49
N CYS A 71 13.10 4.14 15.35
CA CYS A 71 13.23 3.24 14.22
C CYS A 71 13.82 3.99 13.01
N SER A 72 14.72 3.38 12.27
CA SER A 72 15.17 3.90 10.98
C SER A 72 14.08 3.67 9.94
N TYR A 73 13.83 4.69 9.12
CA TYR A 73 12.81 4.67 8.07
C TYR A 73 13.41 5.15 6.75
N LYS A 74 13.15 4.42 5.68
CA LYS A 74 13.65 4.73 4.35
C LYS A 74 12.53 4.77 3.34
N VAL A 75 12.39 5.89 2.66
CA VAL A 75 11.51 6.06 1.50
C VAL A 75 12.32 5.87 0.23
N TYR A 76 11.88 4.98 -0.62
CA TYR A 76 12.55 4.70 -1.89
C TYR A 76 11.87 5.47 -3.02
N LYS A 77 12.66 5.88 -4.01
CA LYS A 77 12.11 6.41 -5.26
C LYS A 77 11.25 5.34 -5.92
N TRP A 78 10.07 5.76 -6.39
CA TRP A 78 9.20 4.87 -7.17
C TRP A 78 9.84 4.58 -8.53
N GLU A 79 9.84 3.33 -8.91
CA GLU A 79 10.22 2.86 -10.23
C GLU A 79 9.12 1.95 -10.74
N ASN A 80 8.60 2.26 -11.92
CA ASN A 80 7.58 1.41 -12.53
C ASN A 80 8.18 0.05 -12.93
N PRO A 81 7.74 -1.07 -12.31
CA PRO A 81 8.29 -2.40 -12.62
C PRO A 81 7.74 -3.00 -13.91
N LEU A 82 6.72 -2.36 -14.52
CA LEU A 82 6.04 -2.85 -15.70
C LEU A 82 6.59 -2.21 -16.98
N LYS A 83 6.88 -3.04 -17.97
CA LYS A 83 7.17 -2.62 -19.35
C LYS A 83 5.88 -2.29 -20.10
N THR A 84 4.82 -3.08 -19.84
CA THR A 84 3.49 -2.92 -20.43
C THR A 84 2.44 -3.09 -19.34
N PHE A 85 1.43 -2.22 -19.32
CA PHE A 85 0.22 -2.37 -18.53
C PHE A 85 -0.95 -1.73 -19.26
N LYS A 86 -1.83 -2.56 -19.82
CA LYS A 86 -2.98 -2.13 -20.62
C LYS A 86 -4.23 -2.86 -20.18
N ILE A 87 -5.37 -2.20 -20.30
CA ILE A 87 -6.70 -2.81 -20.16
C ILE A 87 -7.49 -2.41 -21.40
N GLY A 88 -7.86 -3.41 -22.19
CA GLY A 88 -8.40 -3.17 -23.53
C GLY A 88 -7.39 -2.38 -24.37
N SER A 89 -7.83 -1.27 -24.95
CA SER A 89 -7.00 -0.33 -25.71
C SER A 89 -6.22 0.66 -24.82
N LYS A 90 -6.61 0.83 -23.54
CA LYS A 90 -6.07 1.87 -22.66
C LYS A 90 -4.70 1.48 -22.11
N ASN A 91 -3.68 2.30 -22.43
CA ASN A 91 -2.33 2.14 -21.88
C ASN A 91 -2.19 2.92 -20.57
N CYS A 92 -1.89 2.20 -19.48
CA CYS A 92 -1.76 2.76 -18.13
C CYS A 92 -0.29 2.98 -17.70
N CYS A 93 0.71 2.61 -18.51
CA CYS A 93 2.12 2.70 -18.13
C CYS A 93 2.59 4.12 -17.86
N SER A 94 2.13 5.11 -18.63
CA SER A 94 2.52 6.52 -18.44
C SER A 94 2.10 7.07 -17.06
N LYS A 95 0.91 6.69 -16.61
CA LYS A 95 0.43 7.04 -15.25
C LYS A 95 1.24 6.31 -14.18
N LEU A 96 1.60 5.05 -14.39
CA LEU A 96 2.41 4.25 -13.48
C LEU A 96 3.86 4.75 -13.35
N ASN A 97 4.38 5.50 -14.32
CA ASN A 97 5.72 6.10 -14.20
C ASN A 97 5.79 7.18 -13.10
N LYS A 98 4.66 7.77 -12.74
CA LYS A 98 4.57 8.80 -11.70
C LYS A 98 4.32 8.21 -10.30
N SER A 99 3.53 7.15 -10.23
CA SER A 99 3.16 6.50 -8.96
C SER A 99 2.75 5.05 -9.21
N GLY A 100 2.70 4.25 -8.15
CA GLY A 100 2.21 2.87 -8.21
C GLY A 100 0.70 2.73 -8.34
N THR A 101 -0.04 3.82 -8.50
CA THR A 101 -1.51 3.81 -8.55
C THR A 101 -2.01 4.46 -9.84
N VAL A 102 -3.02 3.85 -10.43
CA VAL A 102 -3.74 4.35 -11.61
C VAL A 102 -5.22 4.27 -11.34
N THR A 103 -5.95 5.33 -11.68
CA THR A 103 -7.40 5.35 -11.71
C THR A 103 -7.89 5.32 -13.17
N VAL A 104 -8.90 4.53 -13.45
CA VAL A 104 -9.51 4.36 -14.77
C VAL A 104 -11.03 4.38 -14.65
N SER A 105 -11.72 4.74 -15.72
CA SER A 105 -13.19 4.59 -15.77
C SER A 105 -13.60 3.12 -15.72
N GLU A 106 -14.75 2.84 -15.15
CA GLU A 106 -15.30 1.49 -14.98
C GLU A 106 -15.39 0.73 -16.32
N ASP A 107 -15.85 1.39 -17.39
CA ASP A 107 -15.91 0.82 -18.74
C ASP A 107 -14.58 0.30 -19.26
N SER A 108 -13.49 0.89 -18.81
CA SER A 108 -12.14 0.44 -19.21
C SER A 108 -11.82 -0.97 -18.70
N LEU A 109 -12.49 -1.44 -17.64
CA LEU A 109 -12.24 -2.74 -17.03
C LEU A 109 -12.92 -3.92 -17.77
N ASN A 110 -13.75 -3.65 -18.78
CA ASN A 110 -14.38 -4.69 -19.59
C ASN A 110 -13.42 -5.35 -20.60
N GLY A 111 -12.20 -4.87 -20.69
CA GLY A 111 -11.20 -5.32 -21.65
C GLY A 111 -10.29 -6.45 -21.16
N LYS A 112 -9.42 -6.89 -22.06
CA LYS A 112 -8.33 -7.81 -21.69
C LYS A 112 -7.26 -7.08 -20.91
N LEU A 113 -6.79 -7.69 -19.83
CA LEU A 113 -5.62 -7.21 -19.08
C LEU A 113 -4.35 -7.70 -19.77
N VAL A 114 -3.49 -6.78 -20.20
CA VAL A 114 -2.19 -7.10 -20.78
C VAL A 114 -1.10 -6.46 -19.93
N TYR A 115 -0.21 -7.27 -19.39
CA TYR A 115 0.94 -6.78 -18.64
C TYR A 115 2.21 -7.54 -19.00
N LYS A 116 3.33 -6.83 -18.94
CA LYS A 116 4.69 -7.40 -19.09
C LYS A 116 5.60 -6.72 -18.06
N LEU A 117 6.30 -7.51 -17.30
CA LEU A 117 7.32 -7.03 -16.35
C LEU A 117 8.59 -6.61 -17.09
N LYS A 118 9.36 -5.70 -16.51
CA LYS A 118 10.76 -5.48 -16.90
C LYS A 118 11.61 -6.68 -16.45
N PRO A 119 12.79 -6.93 -17.08
CA PRO A 119 13.59 -8.16 -16.87
C PRO A 119 13.92 -8.45 -15.39
N ASP A 120 14.22 -7.42 -14.62
CA ASP A 120 14.68 -7.57 -13.22
C ASP A 120 13.55 -7.71 -12.19
N TYR A 121 12.32 -7.97 -12.64
CA TYR A 121 11.16 -8.02 -11.77
C TYR A 121 10.41 -9.34 -11.90
N THR A 122 9.81 -9.78 -10.79
CA THR A 122 8.97 -11.00 -10.72
C THR A 122 7.63 -10.66 -10.08
N LEU A 123 6.54 -11.13 -10.66
CA LEU A 123 5.20 -11.04 -10.07
C LEU A 123 5.12 -12.02 -8.89
N VAL A 124 4.81 -11.51 -7.73
CA VAL A 124 4.63 -12.30 -6.50
C VAL A 124 3.17 -12.66 -6.31
N SER A 125 2.28 -11.69 -6.47
CA SER A 125 0.84 -11.92 -6.38
C SER A 125 0.08 -10.91 -7.24
N MET A 126 -1.10 -11.32 -7.66
CA MET A 126 -2.06 -10.47 -8.33
C MET A 126 -3.45 -10.78 -7.82
N LEU A 127 -4.14 -9.74 -7.41
CA LEU A 127 -5.52 -9.79 -6.92
C LEU A 127 -6.38 -8.89 -7.81
N CYS A 128 -7.54 -9.40 -8.17
CA CYS A 128 -8.57 -8.66 -8.86
C CYS A 128 -9.78 -8.60 -7.94
N TYR A 129 -10.18 -7.42 -7.55
CA TYR A 129 -11.33 -7.19 -6.69
C TYR A 129 -12.59 -7.03 -7.52
N THR A 130 -13.61 -7.81 -7.21
CA THR A 130 -14.87 -7.82 -7.93
C THR A 130 -16.03 -7.54 -7.00
N LYS A 131 -17.08 -6.90 -7.54
CA LYS A 131 -18.36 -6.66 -6.89
C LYS A 131 -19.49 -7.12 -7.78
N THR A 132 -20.41 -7.92 -7.25
CA THR A 132 -21.62 -8.37 -7.93
C THR A 132 -22.80 -8.19 -6.98
N GLY A 133 -23.66 -7.20 -7.24
CA GLY A 133 -24.63 -6.72 -6.26
C GLY A 133 -23.90 -6.24 -5.00
N ASP A 134 -24.29 -6.75 -3.84
CA ASP A 134 -23.66 -6.42 -2.55
C ASP A 134 -22.51 -7.36 -2.15
N LYS A 135 -22.18 -8.35 -2.99
CA LYS A 135 -21.14 -9.33 -2.69
C LYS A 135 -19.80 -8.88 -3.25
N TYR A 136 -18.78 -8.86 -2.38
CA TYR A 136 -17.40 -8.59 -2.73
C TYR A 136 -16.60 -9.90 -2.77
N SER A 137 -15.76 -10.06 -3.78
CA SER A 137 -14.89 -11.22 -3.91
C SER A 137 -13.54 -10.86 -4.52
N THR A 138 -12.62 -11.81 -4.51
CA THR A 138 -11.26 -11.62 -5.01
C THR A 138 -10.87 -12.79 -5.90
N VAL A 139 -10.48 -12.49 -7.14
CA VAL A 139 -9.92 -13.46 -8.08
C VAL A 139 -8.42 -13.30 -8.10
N LYS A 140 -7.69 -14.41 -7.95
CA LYS A 140 -6.22 -14.42 -7.88
C LYS A 140 -5.60 -14.80 -9.23
N ASN A 141 -4.40 -14.28 -9.48
CA ASN A 141 -3.47 -14.74 -10.54
C ASN A 141 -4.03 -14.71 -11.96
N ILE A 142 -4.73 -13.64 -12.34
CA ILE A 142 -5.19 -13.45 -13.72
C ILE A 142 -3.98 -13.34 -14.65
N LYS A 143 -3.90 -14.23 -15.63
CA LYS A 143 -2.81 -14.23 -16.61
C LYS A 143 -2.96 -13.06 -17.58
N SER A 144 -1.83 -12.50 -18.02
CA SER A 144 -1.79 -11.50 -19.10
C SER A 144 -2.48 -12.03 -20.37
N GLY A 145 -3.26 -11.17 -21.03
CA GLY A 145 -4.05 -11.51 -22.22
C GLY A 145 -5.47 -12.03 -21.93
N LYS A 146 -5.83 -12.25 -20.67
CA LYS A 146 -7.18 -12.68 -20.27
C LYS A 146 -8.10 -11.50 -20.03
N LYS A 147 -9.40 -11.67 -20.25
CA LYS A 147 -10.42 -10.72 -19.82
C LYS A 147 -10.44 -10.65 -18.30
N LEU A 148 -10.72 -9.46 -17.79
CA LEU A 148 -11.00 -9.28 -16.36
C LEU A 148 -12.34 -9.92 -16.01
N PRO A 149 -12.51 -10.43 -14.79
CA PRO A 149 -13.81 -10.90 -14.29
C PRO A 149 -14.84 -9.78 -14.33
N GLN A 150 -16.09 -10.14 -14.55
CA GLN A 150 -17.21 -9.21 -14.48
C GLN A 150 -17.28 -8.55 -13.09
N GLY A 151 -17.64 -7.27 -13.03
CA GLY A 151 -17.72 -6.51 -11.79
C GLY A 151 -16.36 -6.17 -11.18
N THR A 152 -15.27 -6.27 -11.94
CA THR A 152 -13.95 -5.82 -11.48
C THR A 152 -13.97 -4.32 -11.23
N TYR A 153 -13.59 -3.91 -9.99
CA TYR A 153 -13.43 -2.50 -9.62
C TYR A 153 -12.01 -2.13 -9.19
N GLY A 154 -11.13 -3.13 -9.06
CA GLY A 154 -9.74 -2.88 -8.70
C GLY A 154 -8.81 -4.05 -8.99
N ILE A 155 -7.54 -3.71 -9.20
CA ILE A 155 -6.45 -4.67 -9.40
C ILE A 155 -5.30 -4.29 -8.48
N PHE A 156 -4.75 -5.27 -7.78
CA PHE A 156 -3.55 -5.14 -6.99
C PHE A 156 -2.49 -6.13 -7.49
N MET A 157 -1.29 -5.63 -7.75
CA MET A 157 -0.13 -6.47 -8.11
C MET A 157 1.00 -6.20 -7.12
N GLN A 158 1.54 -7.25 -6.54
CA GLN A 158 2.78 -7.20 -5.78
C GLN A 158 3.91 -7.76 -6.64
N ILE A 159 4.92 -6.95 -6.88
CA ILE A 159 6.03 -7.25 -7.78
C ILE A 159 7.34 -7.09 -7.01
N LYS A 160 8.23 -8.08 -7.09
CA LYS A 160 9.52 -8.09 -6.40
C LYS A 160 10.65 -7.77 -7.38
N SER A 161 11.54 -6.87 -7.01
CA SER A 161 12.80 -6.64 -7.74
C SER A 161 13.82 -7.72 -7.38
N ARG A 162 14.46 -8.31 -8.38
CA ARG A 162 15.56 -9.28 -8.21
C ARG A 162 16.88 -8.61 -7.79
N LYS A 163 17.07 -7.33 -8.15
CA LYS A 163 18.30 -6.59 -7.83
C LYS A 163 18.45 -6.25 -6.35
N ASN A 164 17.35 -5.92 -5.68
CA ASN A 164 17.39 -5.38 -4.34
C ASN A 164 16.36 -5.99 -3.39
N ASN A 165 15.68 -7.04 -3.80
CA ASN A 165 14.62 -7.74 -3.04
C ASN A 165 13.44 -6.87 -2.58
N LYS A 166 13.28 -5.65 -3.14
CA LYS A 166 12.18 -4.74 -2.77
C LYS A 166 10.88 -5.14 -3.44
N PHE A 167 9.78 -4.82 -2.76
CA PHE A 167 8.43 -5.00 -3.27
C PHE A 167 7.90 -3.69 -3.81
N TYR A 168 7.25 -3.77 -4.96
CA TYR A 168 6.54 -2.70 -5.65
C TYR A 168 5.08 -3.08 -5.74
N ASN A 169 4.21 -2.20 -5.26
CA ASN A 169 2.77 -2.43 -5.31
C ASN A 169 2.17 -1.57 -6.41
N VAL A 170 1.60 -2.21 -7.40
CA VAL A 170 0.82 -1.55 -8.45
C VAL A 170 -0.66 -1.72 -8.12
N ARG A 171 -1.38 -0.61 -8.13
CA ARG A 171 -2.80 -0.56 -7.85
C ARG A 171 -3.54 0.12 -8.99
N LEU A 172 -4.66 -0.45 -9.35
CA LEU A 172 -5.60 0.15 -10.27
C LEU A 172 -6.98 0.12 -9.64
N TYR A 173 -7.68 1.24 -9.71
CA TYR A 173 -9.04 1.40 -9.20
C TYR A 173 -9.93 2.05 -10.24
N THR A 174 -11.23 1.85 -10.13
CA THR A 174 -12.24 2.68 -10.80
C THR A 174 -12.38 4.04 -10.11
N GLU A 175 -12.75 5.03 -10.89
CA GLU A 175 -13.20 6.33 -10.39
C GLU A 175 -14.56 6.17 -9.73
#